data_9d6e775b1c7381f8e157d43e97f450db
#
_entry.id   9d6e775b1c7381f8e157d43e97f450db
#
_cell.length_a   1.000
_cell.length_b   1.000
_cell.length_c   1.000
_cell.angle_alpha   90.00
_cell.angle_beta   90.00
_cell.angle_gamma   90.00
#
_symmetry.space_group_name_H-M   'P 1'
#
loop_
_entity.id
_entity.type
_entity.pdbx_description
1 polymer ?
#
loop_
_entity_poly.entity_id
_entity_poly.type
_entity_poly.pdbx_seq_one_letter_code
_entity_poly.pdbx_strand_id
1 'polypeptide(L)'
;IRIIDNNQWVEVDVTSKKAEVKNSRNKEAENIDLSPEKNMAAYTIENNLFISVAGVEKAITSEKDNGVVCGQTVHRNEFGISKGIFWSPKGNKMAFYRMDETMVTDYPLVNINTRIAEVENSKYPMAGMTSHQVTLGVYDVASGKTIFVKTGELKEQYLTNISWSPDEKYVFIGVLNRDQNHLQWNKYDAVTGEFIKTMFEEKSDRYVEPLNPLVFLPGSNDQFIWQSQRDGYNHLYLYNTEGQILKQLTKGPWMVTQLGEFDSKKEKIWFMATKESPLENHAYIVNLKDGKITKVTSEAGTHSVWLTSDFSLICDYYSATDMGASQKIKTIAGKEIKSLLKNENPLKDYAVPTPDFLTLKADDGTLLYGRLLKPVNFDPTKKYPVIVYVYGGPHAQLVTNSWTGGAGMFLYYLASKGYVVFTLDNRGSANRGLNFESAIFRNCGTVEVADQMVGVEWLKSQPWVDQTRMGVHGWSYGGFMTISMMLKQPGVFKAAVAGGPVIDWKYYEVMYGERYMDTPASNPDGYKNAALTNYVDKLDGRLLIIQGCQDATVVPQHCLSFLEASIKAGKLVDFFMYPNHEHNVRGKDRLHLYKMIDQYFEDHL
;
A
#
# COMPACT_ATOMS: atom_id res chain seq x y z
N ILE A 1 28.80 5.79 -1.49
CA ILE A 1 27.55 5.01 -1.66
C ILE A 1 27.79 3.65 -1.03
N ARG A 2 26.86 3.22 -0.17
CA ARG A 2 26.88 1.87 0.41
C ARG A 2 25.85 1.02 -0.33
N ILE A 3 26.26 -0.14 -0.80
CA ILE A 3 25.43 -1.10 -1.51
C ILE A 3 25.47 -2.43 -0.78
N ILE A 4 24.33 -3.10 -0.72
CA ILE A 4 24.24 -4.46 -0.23
C ILE A 4 24.21 -5.39 -1.45
N ASP A 5 25.20 -6.25 -1.60
CA ASP A 5 25.28 -7.23 -2.66
C ASP A 5 25.69 -8.59 -2.10
N ASN A 6 24.93 -9.63 -2.41
CA ASN A 6 25.19 -11.02 -2.05
C ASN A 6 25.70 -11.24 -0.60
N ASN A 7 25.00 -10.65 0.39
CA ASN A 7 25.38 -10.68 1.81
C ASN A 7 26.69 -9.97 2.15
N GLN A 8 27.15 -9.05 1.30
CA GLN A 8 28.32 -8.23 1.57
C GLN A 8 27.97 -6.75 1.54
N TRP A 9 28.66 -5.96 2.36
CA TRP A 9 28.63 -4.52 2.26
C TRP A 9 29.70 -4.05 1.33
N VAL A 10 29.28 -3.36 0.30
CA VAL A 10 30.18 -2.73 -0.65
C VAL A 10 30.08 -1.22 -0.46
N GLU A 11 31.15 -0.59 -0.07
CA GLU A 11 31.28 0.86 -0.09
C GLU A 11 31.87 1.27 -1.43
N VAL A 12 31.13 2.09 -2.19
CA VAL A 12 31.58 2.60 -3.47
C VAL A 12 31.96 4.07 -3.29
N ASP A 13 33.23 4.37 -3.48
CA ASP A 13 33.70 5.73 -3.63
C ASP A 13 33.43 6.21 -5.06
N VAL A 14 32.47 7.11 -5.19
CA VAL A 14 32.02 7.64 -6.50
C VAL A 14 33.10 8.47 -7.19
N THR A 15 34.03 9.06 -6.43
CA THR A 15 35.12 9.90 -6.96
C THR A 15 36.20 9.05 -7.56
N SER A 16 36.70 8.07 -6.79
CA SER A 16 37.75 7.16 -7.25
C SER A 16 37.23 5.98 -8.06
N LYS A 17 35.89 5.78 -8.10
CA LYS A 17 35.19 4.63 -8.74
C LYS A 17 35.66 3.28 -8.20
N LYS A 18 36.14 3.24 -6.97
CA LYS A 18 36.56 2.00 -6.30
C LYS A 18 35.44 1.46 -5.43
N ALA A 19 35.25 0.15 -5.46
CA ALA A 19 34.36 -0.57 -4.58
C ALA A 19 35.17 -1.38 -3.56
N GLU A 20 34.83 -1.29 -2.29
CA GLU A 20 35.49 -2.02 -1.21
C GLU A 20 34.45 -2.79 -0.41
N VAL A 21 34.70 -4.11 -0.25
CA VAL A 21 33.86 -4.96 0.61
C VAL A 21 34.23 -4.66 2.06
N LYS A 22 33.31 -4.14 2.85
CA LYS A 22 33.55 -3.74 4.24
C LYS A 22 33.27 -4.84 5.26
N ASN A 23 32.32 -5.74 4.99
CA ASN A 23 32.01 -6.87 5.89
C ASN A 23 31.36 -8.03 5.14
N SER A 24 31.67 -9.28 5.53
CA SER A 24 30.84 -10.45 5.21
C SER A 24 29.78 -10.61 6.28
N ARG A 25 28.57 -11.02 5.88
CA ARG A 25 27.43 -11.26 6.77
C ARG A 25 27.22 -12.75 7.01
N ASN A 26 26.53 -13.04 8.11
CA ASN A 26 25.87 -14.32 8.26
C ASN A 26 24.90 -14.51 7.08
N LYS A 27 24.95 -15.69 6.44
CA LYS A 27 24.10 -16.00 5.27
C LYS A 27 22.61 -16.09 5.62
N GLU A 28 22.30 -16.31 6.89
CA GLU A 28 20.94 -16.41 7.43
C GLU A 28 20.37 -15.05 7.87
N ALA A 29 21.16 -13.97 7.74
CA ALA A 29 20.74 -12.64 8.18
C ALA A 29 19.65 -12.05 7.25
N GLU A 30 18.53 -11.66 7.85
CA GLU A 30 17.41 -10.99 7.23
C GLU A 30 17.14 -9.61 7.87
N ASN A 31 16.23 -8.81 7.32
CA ASN A 31 15.77 -7.51 7.85
C ASN A 31 16.91 -6.58 8.27
N ILE A 32 17.92 -6.45 7.43
CA ILE A 32 19.16 -5.77 7.77
C ILE A 32 18.96 -4.26 7.72
N ASP A 33 19.32 -3.58 8.81
CA ASP A 33 19.33 -2.12 8.94
C ASP A 33 20.71 -1.62 9.35
N LEU A 34 21.22 -0.61 8.65
CA LEU A 34 22.57 -0.07 8.83
C LEU A 34 22.57 1.14 9.76
N SER A 35 23.54 1.18 10.67
CA SER A 35 23.73 2.36 11.51
C SER A 35 24.07 3.61 10.67
N PRO A 36 23.44 4.78 10.93
CA PRO A 36 23.65 5.99 10.13
C PRO A 36 25.09 6.47 10.08
N GLU A 37 25.78 6.53 11.23
CA GLU A 37 27.12 7.13 11.36
C GLU A 37 28.22 6.13 11.74
N LYS A 38 27.86 4.92 12.16
CA LYS A 38 28.79 3.90 12.63
C LYS A 38 28.78 2.69 11.72
N ASN A 39 29.91 2.03 11.57
CA ASN A 39 30.04 0.84 10.73
C ASN A 39 29.47 -0.40 11.45
N MET A 40 28.15 -0.36 11.76
CA MET A 40 27.40 -1.40 12.44
C MET A 40 26.18 -1.78 11.65
N ALA A 41 25.71 -3.02 11.82
CA ALA A 41 24.44 -3.51 11.29
C ALA A 41 23.62 -4.17 12.38
N ALA A 42 22.31 -4.00 12.32
CA ALA A 42 21.38 -4.86 13.02
C ALA A 42 20.60 -5.70 12.00
N TYR A 43 20.24 -6.91 12.36
CA TYR A 43 19.55 -7.85 11.49
C TYR A 43 18.89 -8.95 12.32
N THR A 44 18.02 -9.70 11.68
CA THR A 44 17.36 -10.85 12.31
C THR A 44 17.93 -12.16 11.79
N ILE A 45 17.97 -13.16 12.65
CA ILE A 45 18.11 -14.58 12.28
C ILE A 45 16.93 -15.29 12.95
N GLU A 46 16.10 -15.92 12.16
CA GLU A 46 14.82 -16.46 12.63
C GLU A 46 14.01 -15.37 13.39
N ASN A 47 13.61 -15.63 14.61
CA ASN A 47 12.80 -14.72 15.43
C ASN A 47 13.64 -13.71 16.24
N ASN A 48 14.95 -13.77 16.18
CA ASN A 48 15.82 -13.04 17.09
C ASN A 48 16.61 -11.94 16.41
N LEU A 49 16.86 -10.87 17.17
CA LEU A 49 17.61 -9.69 16.75
C LEU A 49 19.08 -9.81 17.13
N PHE A 50 19.95 -9.48 16.19
CA PHE A 50 21.40 -9.45 16.30
C PHE A 50 21.98 -8.09 15.93
N ILE A 51 23.17 -7.80 16.42
CA ILE A 51 24.00 -6.67 16.01
C ILE A 51 25.38 -7.15 15.60
N SER A 52 25.94 -6.58 14.54
CA SER A 52 27.34 -6.72 14.16
C SER A 52 28.05 -5.40 14.36
N VAL A 53 29.10 -5.39 15.17
CA VAL A 53 29.97 -4.23 15.43
C VAL A 53 31.38 -4.60 15.00
N ALA A 54 31.93 -3.91 14.03
CA ALA A 54 33.24 -4.18 13.44
C ALA A 54 33.45 -5.66 13.05
N GLY A 55 32.41 -6.33 12.59
CA GLY A 55 32.41 -7.75 12.18
C GLY A 55 32.21 -8.76 13.32
N VAL A 56 32.10 -8.31 14.57
CA VAL A 56 31.74 -9.17 15.70
C VAL A 56 30.22 -9.19 15.88
N GLU A 57 29.66 -10.37 15.77
CA GLU A 57 28.22 -10.62 15.93
C GLU A 57 27.85 -10.82 17.40
N LYS A 58 26.72 -10.26 17.81
CA LYS A 58 26.15 -10.43 19.15
C LYS A 58 24.62 -10.52 19.06
N ALA A 59 24.03 -11.51 19.72
CA ALA A 59 22.60 -11.58 19.92
C ALA A 59 22.12 -10.48 20.89
N ILE A 60 21.06 -9.77 20.52
CA ILE A 60 20.36 -8.80 21.38
C ILE A 60 19.18 -9.47 22.08
N THR A 61 18.50 -10.38 21.40
CA THR A 61 17.39 -11.16 21.93
C THR A 61 17.66 -12.66 21.84
N SER A 62 16.93 -13.45 22.63
CA SER A 62 17.08 -14.92 22.70
C SER A 62 15.72 -15.57 22.99
N GLU A 63 14.70 -15.15 22.24
CA GLU A 63 13.35 -15.73 22.35
C GLU A 63 13.37 -17.17 21.86
N LYS A 64 12.71 -18.04 22.63
CA LYS A 64 12.65 -19.48 22.34
C LYS A 64 11.31 -19.90 21.73
N ASP A 65 10.29 -19.09 21.93
CA ASP A 65 8.96 -19.33 21.39
C ASP A 65 8.89 -18.74 19.98
N ASN A 66 8.52 -19.55 19.01
CA ASN A 66 8.39 -19.12 17.62
C ASN A 66 7.26 -18.09 17.39
N GLY A 67 6.32 -17.96 18.33
CA GLY A 67 5.30 -16.91 18.33
C GLY A 67 5.80 -15.57 18.88
N VAL A 68 7.08 -15.44 19.28
CA VAL A 68 7.67 -14.17 19.72
C VAL A 68 8.75 -13.75 18.74
N VAL A 69 8.57 -12.61 18.09
CA VAL A 69 9.40 -12.14 16.98
C VAL A 69 10.00 -10.78 17.31
N CYS A 70 11.31 -10.61 17.10
CA CYS A 70 12.04 -9.39 17.41
C CYS A 70 12.71 -8.78 16.17
N GLY A 71 12.62 -7.45 16.02
CA GLY A 71 13.31 -6.72 14.94
C GLY A 71 12.70 -6.88 13.55
N GLN A 72 11.54 -7.49 13.44
CA GLN A 72 10.79 -7.63 12.19
C GLN A 72 9.63 -6.62 12.13
N THR A 73 9.00 -6.49 10.96
CA THR A 73 7.78 -5.70 10.81
C THR A 73 6.65 -6.27 11.66
N VAL A 74 5.77 -5.40 12.12
CA VAL A 74 4.61 -5.76 12.94
C VAL A 74 3.32 -5.30 12.27
N HIS A 75 2.17 -5.64 12.87
CA HIS A 75 0.86 -5.18 12.41
C HIS A 75 0.61 -5.45 10.92
N ARG A 76 1.15 -6.58 10.39
CA ARG A 76 1.02 -7.02 9.00
C ARG A 76 1.40 -5.95 7.97
N ASN A 77 2.41 -5.12 8.31
CA ASN A 77 2.91 -4.00 7.50
C ASN A 77 1.92 -2.84 7.28
N GLU A 78 0.85 -2.79 8.08
CA GLU A 78 -0.07 -1.67 8.08
C GLU A 78 0.55 -0.40 8.70
N PHE A 79 -0.12 0.74 8.61
CA PHE A 79 0.29 2.02 9.20
C PHE A 79 1.65 2.54 8.72
N GLY A 80 2.04 2.21 7.48
CA GLY A 80 3.33 2.61 6.92
C GLY A 80 4.54 1.87 7.50
N ILE A 81 4.32 0.79 8.26
CA ILE A 81 5.38 0.00 8.87
C ILE A 81 6.05 -0.87 7.80
N SER A 82 7.31 -0.60 7.50
CA SER A 82 8.11 -1.33 6.51
C SER A 82 9.36 -1.99 7.09
N LYS A 83 9.64 -1.76 8.39
CA LYS A 83 10.78 -2.34 9.11
C LYS A 83 10.49 -2.48 10.60
N GLY A 84 11.28 -3.28 11.28
CA GLY A 84 11.17 -3.49 12.73
C GLY A 84 12.38 -3.01 13.53
N ILE A 85 13.38 -2.40 12.88
CA ILE A 85 14.63 -1.91 13.47
C ILE A 85 14.77 -0.41 13.18
N PHE A 86 15.09 0.39 14.20
CA PHE A 86 15.13 1.86 14.10
C PHE A 86 16.37 2.40 14.83
N TRP A 87 17.44 2.66 14.09
CA TRP A 87 18.64 3.27 14.65
C TRP A 87 18.38 4.70 15.11
N SER A 88 18.96 5.08 16.24
CA SER A 88 19.05 6.47 16.64
C SER A 88 19.98 7.26 15.69
N PRO A 89 19.80 8.59 15.53
CA PRO A 89 20.50 9.37 14.51
C PRO A 89 22.02 9.26 14.50
N LYS A 90 22.65 9.06 15.68
CA LYS A 90 24.11 8.88 15.84
C LYS A 90 24.52 7.42 15.98
N GLY A 91 23.58 6.48 15.91
CA GLY A 91 23.83 5.05 16.08
C GLY A 91 24.29 4.64 17.49
N ASN A 92 24.01 5.43 18.53
CA ASN A 92 24.32 5.05 19.91
C ASN A 92 23.30 4.09 20.50
N LYS A 93 22.06 4.15 20.00
CA LYS A 93 20.93 3.32 20.42
C LYS A 93 20.19 2.78 19.21
N MET A 94 19.37 1.78 19.47
CA MET A 94 18.51 1.17 18.46
C MET A 94 17.19 0.78 19.10
N ALA A 95 16.07 1.28 18.57
CA ALA A 95 14.75 0.79 18.92
C ALA A 95 14.40 -0.39 18.02
N PHE A 96 13.62 -1.34 18.54
CA PHE A 96 13.14 -2.48 17.79
C PHE A 96 11.79 -2.97 18.30
N TYR A 97 10.97 -3.48 17.40
CA TYR A 97 9.73 -4.14 17.76
C TYR A 97 10.00 -5.53 18.34
N ARG A 98 9.27 -5.87 19.39
CA ARG A 98 9.05 -7.23 19.89
C ARG A 98 7.56 -7.52 19.82
N MET A 99 7.18 -8.42 18.95
CA MET A 99 5.81 -8.86 18.76
C MET A 99 5.62 -10.23 19.41
N ASP A 100 4.59 -10.33 20.23
CA ASP A 100 4.10 -11.60 20.80
C ASP A 100 2.79 -11.95 20.11
N GLU A 101 2.79 -13.01 19.35
CA GLU A 101 1.62 -13.57 18.65
C GLU A 101 1.29 -15.00 19.11
N THR A 102 1.78 -15.41 20.30
CA THR A 102 1.51 -16.73 20.87
C THR A 102 0.02 -16.98 21.07
N MET A 103 -0.76 -15.92 21.37
CA MET A 103 -2.20 -15.97 21.54
C MET A 103 -3.00 -15.89 20.23
N VAL A 104 -2.35 -15.57 19.11
CA VAL A 104 -3.02 -15.45 17.81
C VAL A 104 -3.33 -16.84 17.24
N THR A 105 -4.52 -16.99 16.69
CA THR A 105 -4.96 -18.25 16.07
C THR A 105 -4.07 -18.61 14.88
N ASP A 106 -3.70 -19.89 14.81
CA ASP A 106 -3.04 -20.46 13.65
C ASP A 106 -4.06 -20.73 12.55
N TYR A 107 -3.76 -20.24 11.35
CA TYR A 107 -4.50 -20.58 10.13
C TYR A 107 -3.71 -21.64 9.33
N PRO A 108 -4.30 -22.80 9.00
CA PRO A 108 -3.62 -23.87 8.30
C PRO A 108 -3.50 -23.58 6.79
N LEU A 109 -2.28 -23.54 6.28
CA LEU A 109 -1.97 -23.55 4.86
C LEU A 109 -1.38 -24.93 4.48
N VAL A 110 -1.69 -25.42 3.28
CA VAL A 110 -1.26 -26.76 2.87
C VAL A 110 -0.07 -26.68 1.94
N ASN A 111 1.07 -27.23 2.35
CA ASN A 111 2.25 -27.43 1.52
C ASN A 111 2.20 -28.81 0.87
N ILE A 112 2.15 -28.87 -0.44
CA ILE A 112 2.09 -30.10 -1.24
C ILE A 112 3.44 -30.52 -1.81
N ASN A 113 4.54 -29.83 -1.49
CA ASN A 113 5.86 -30.12 -2.05
C ASN A 113 6.56 -31.30 -1.36
N THR A 114 6.03 -31.77 -0.25
CA THR A 114 6.46 -32.96 0.48
C THR A 114 5.69 -34.21 -0.01
N ARG A 115 6.25 -35.40 0.19
CA ARG A 115 5.59 -36.66 -0.25
C ARG A 115 4.21 -36.86 0.40
N ILE A 116 4.07 -36.49 1.66
CA ILE A 116 2.80 -36.38 2.37
C ILE A 116 2.61 -34.89 2.62
N ALA A 117 1.52 -34.31 2.15
CA ALA A 117 1.25 -32.88 2.34
C ALA A 117 1.32 -32.51 3.83
N GLU A 118 1.96 -31.39 4.09
CA GLU A 118 2.16 -30.86 5.45
C GLU A 118 1.33 -29.57 5.65
N VAL A 119 0.99 -29.30 6.91
CA VAL A 119 0.33 -28.04 7.29
C VAL A 119 1.40 -27.04 7.73
N GLU A 120 1.42 -25.90 7.07
CA GLU A 120 2.19 -24.72 7.48
C GLU A 120 1.23 -23.72 8.11
N ASN A 121 1.39 -23.49 9.41
CA ASN A 121 0.53 -22.55 10.12
C ASN A 121 0.99 -21.11 9.90
N SER A 122 0.03 -20.22 9.62
CA SER A 122 0.23 -18.78 9.62
C SER A 122 -0.55 -18.15 10.76
N LYS A 123 0.10 -17.31 11.57
CA LYS A 123 -0.59 -16.51 12.57
C LYS A 123 -1.53 -15.52 11.88
N TYR A 124 -2.84 -15.68 12.08
CA TYR A 124 -3.84 -14.91 11.37
C TYR A 124 -4.98 -14.47 12.30
N PRO A 125 -4.91 -13.25 12.85
CA PRO A 125 -5.97 -12.71 13.69
C PRO A 125 -7.12 -12.22 12.81
N MET A 126 -8.21 -12.94 12.73
CA MET A 126 -9.41 -12.51 11.99
C MET A 126 -10.16 -11.41 12.74
N ALA A 127 -10.92 -10.59 12.02
CA ALA A 127 -11.71 -9.50 12.59
C ALA A 127 -12.56 -9.96 13.78
N GLY A 128 -12.48 -9.24 14.90
CA GLY A 128 -13.13 -9.56 16.17
C GLY A 128 -12.41 -10.59 17.03
N MET A 129 -11.32 -11.22 16.56
CA MET A 129 -10.53 -12.19 17.32
C MET A 129 -9.39 -11.51 18.08
N THR A 130 -8.74 -12.27 18.97
CA THR A 130 -7.55 -11.84 19.69
C THR A 130 -6.40 -11.56 18.71
N SER A 131 -5.77 -10.39 18.84
CA SER A 131 -4.64 -9.96 18.04
C SER A 131 -3.32 -10.10 18.81
N HIS A 132 -2.21 -9.94 18.10
CA HIS A 132 -0.87 -9.91 18.66
C HIS A 132 -0.65 -8.67 19.54
N GLN A 133 0.37 -8.76 20.39
CA GLN A 133 0.78 -7.68 21.30
C GLN A 133 2.19 -7.22 20.94
N VAL A 134 2.39 -5.91 20.81
CA VAL A 134 3.68 -5.34 20.44
C VAL A 134 4.24 -4.50 21.56
N THR A 135 5.53 -4.65 21.83
CA THR A 135 6.31 -3.78 22.70
C THR A 135 7.50 -3.21 21.93
N LEU A 136 8.04 -2.07 22.38
CA LEU A 136 9.21 -1.45 21.80
C LEU A 136 10.40 -1.59 22.75
N GLY A 137 11.43 -2.32 22.33
CA GLY A 137 12.72 -2.39 23.00
C GLY A 137 13.64 -1.26 22.54
N VAL A 138 14.48 -0.75 23.45
CA VAL A 138 15.57 0.19 23.14
C VAL A 138 16.87 -0.43 23.63
N TYR A 139 17.75 -0.74 22.71
CA TYR A 139 19.08 -1.28 22.96
C TYR A 139 20.12 -0.16 22.97
N ASP A 140 20.91 -0.07 24.03
CA ASP A 140 22.06 0.83 24.15
C ASP A 140 23.34 0.09 23.72
N VAL A 141 23.97 0.58 22.65
CA VAL A 141 25.12 -0.09 22.03
C VAL A 141 26.33 -0.15 22.96
N ALA A 142 26.56 0.91 23.73
CA ALA A 142 27.77 1.01 24.60
C ALA A 142 27.66 0.09 25.82
N SER A 143 26.52 0.05 26.49
CA SER A 143 26.28 -0.78 27.66
C SER A 143 25.85 -2.21 27.33
N GLY A 144 25.34 -2.44 26.14
CA GLY A 144 24.77 -3.73 25.73
C GLY A 144 23.47 -4.09 26.44
N LYS A 145 22.76 -3.11 27.01
CA LYS A 145 21.50 -3.30 27.75
C LYS A 145 20.30 -2.94 26.89
N THR A 146 19.22 -3.67 27.07
CA THR A 146 17.90 -3.38 26.50
C THR A 146 16.96 -2.93 27.61
N ILE A 147 16.18 -1.88 27.36
CA ILE A 147 15.00 -1.51 28.16
C ILE A 147 13.75 -1.61 27.26
N PHE A 148 12.60 -1.77 27.87
CA PHE A 148 11.32 -1.71 27.15
C PHE A 148 10.57 -0.43 27.49
N VAL A 149 10.02 0.20 26.44
CA VAL A 149 9.25 1.44 26.55
C VAL A 149 7.89 1.14 27.21
N LYS A 150 7.48 1.96 28.18
CA LYS A 150 6.23 1.80 28.93
C LYS A 150 5.06 2.44 28.20
N THR A 151 4.49 1.72 27.24
CA THR A 151 3.41 2.20 26.36
C THR A 151 2.01 2.10 26.97
N GLY A 152 1.90 1.76 28.27
CA GLY A 152 0.65 1.59 28.99
C GLY A 152 0.20 0.13 29.09
N GLU A 153 -0.99 -0.07 29.66
CA GLU A 153 -1.52 -1.41 29.95
C GLU A 153 -2.35 -2.00 28.80
N LEU A 154 -2.78 -1.17 27.85
CA LEU A 154 -3.53 -1.64 26.68
C LEU A 154 -2.62 -2.46 25.79
N LYS A 155 -2.89 -3.75 25.71
CA LYS A 155 -2.04 -4.70 25.00
C LYS A 155 -2.37 -4.80 23.50
N GLU A 156 -3.63 -4.64 23.14
CA GLU A 156 -4.10 -4.66 21.75
C GLU A 156 -4.19 -3.24 21.18
N GLN A 157 -3.05 -2.56 21.13
CA GLN A 157 -2.84 -1.24 20.52
C GLN A 157 -1.78 -1.36 19.43
N TYR A 158 -1.76 -0.42 18.51
CA TYR A 158 -0.78 -0.38 17.44
C TYR A 158 0.31 0.64 17.77
N LEU A 159 1.57 0.19 17.80
CA LEU A 159 2.74 1.05 17.99
C LEU A 159 3.28 1.44 16.63
N THR A 160 3.00 2.65 16.19
CA THR A 160 3.28 3.10 14.83
C THR A 160 4.37 4.17 14.79
N ASN A 161 5.01 4.35 13.62
CA ASN A 161 5.79 5.53 13.26
C ASN A 161 6.90 5.92 14.25
N ILE A 162 7.68 4.95 14.69
CA ILE A 162 8.78 5.14 15.63
C ILE A 162 9.73 6.23 15.14
N SER A 163 9.97 7.25 15.97
CA SER A 163 10.82 8.38 15.66
C SER A 163 11.75 8.69 16.81
N TRP A 164 12.98 9.16 16.51
CA TRP A 164 13.99 9.55 17.50
C TRP A 164 14.12 11.07 17.57
N SER A 165 14.35 11.61 18.79
CA SER A 165 14.89 12.96 18.88
C SER A 165 16.32 13.01 18.32
N PRO A 166 16.74 14.12 17.66
CA PRO A 166 18.08 14.23 17.11
C PRO A 166 19.21 14.12 18.15
N ASP A 167 18.94 14.42 19.42
CA ASP A 167 19.88 14.27 20.54
C ASP A 167 19.86 12.86 21.18
N GLU A 168 19.02 11.94 20.67
CA GLU A 168 18.85 10.55 21.12
C GLU A 168 18.36 10.37 22.56
N LYS A 169 17.76 11.42 23.15
CA LYS A 169 17.21 11.34 24.52
C LYS A 169 15.81 10.78 24.56
N TYR A 170 15.06 10.92 23.47
CA TYR A 170 13.65 10.57 23.43
C TYR A 170 13.31 9.70 22.25
N VAL A 171 12.35 8.80 22.48
CA VAL A 171 11.64 8.06 21.43
C VAL A 171 10.20 8.55 21.37
N PHE A 172 9.69 8.73 20.17
CA PHE A 172 8.31 9.12 19.91
C PHE A 172 7.59 7.97 19.22
N ILE A 173 6.38 7.70 19.66
CA ILE A 173 5.54 6.61 19.18
C ILE A 173 4.15 7.16 18.88
N GLY A 174 3.63 6.90 17.71
CA GLY A 174 2.22 7.03 17.41
C GLY A 174 1.48 5.81 17.96
N VAL A 175 0.81 5.96 19.11
CA VAL A 175 0.02 4.90 19.72
C VAL A 175 -1.41 5.00 19.20
N LEU A 176 -1.83 4.03 18.41
CA LEU A 176 -3.17 3.97 17.83
C LEU A 176 -3.99 2.89 18.56
N ASN A 177 -5.23 3.21 18.95
CA ASN A 177 -6.12 2.26 19.57
C ASN A 177 -6.57 1.16 18.56
N ARG A 178 -7.11 0.04 19.05
CA ARG A 178 -7.57 -1.07 18.20
C ARG A 178 -8.68 -0.64 17.24
N ASP A 179 -9.58 0.25 17.64
CA ASP A 179 -10.64 0.80 16.76
C ASP A 179 -10.09 1.73 15.67
N GLN A 180 -8.78 2.01 15.69
CA GLN A 180 -8.04 2.81 14.71
C GLN A 180 -8.60 4.21 14.48
N ASN A 181 -9.28 4.77 15.46
CA ASN A 181 -9.94 6.07 15.39
C ASN A 181 -9.36 7.11 16.35
N HIS A 182 -8.38 6.73 17.19
CA HIS A 182 -7.72 7.59 18.16
C HIS A 182 -6.22 7.34 18.19
N LEU A 183 -5.46 8.26 17.63
CA LEU A 183 -3.99 8.29 17.63
C LEU A 183 -3.48 9.24 18.71
N GLN A 184 -2.55 8.75 19.53
CA GLN A 184 -1.81 9.54 20.51
C GLN A 184 -0.34 9.58 20.16
N TRP A 185 0.22 10.76 19.95
CA TRP A 185 1.65 10.95 19.77
C TRP A 185 2.34 11.10 21.11
N ASN A 186 2.98 10.04 21.55
CA ASN A 186 3.60 9.94 22.87
C ASN A 186 5.11 10.10 22.82
N LYS A 187 5.66 10.80 23.82
CA LYS A 187 7.08 11.02 24.06
C LYS A 187 7.54 10.16 25.23
N TYR A 188 8.65 9.44 25.06
CA TYR A 188 9.24 8.56 26.07
C TYR A 188 10.72 8.85 26.25
N ASP A 189 11.23 8.66 27.48
CA ASP A 189 12.66 8.71 27.78
C ASP A 189 13.37 7.48 27.22
N ALA A 190 14.41 7.69 26.40
CA ALA A 190 15.11 6.62 25.70
C ALA A 190 16.10 5.83 26.56
N VAL A 191 16.30 6.21 27.82
CA VAL A 191 17.20 5.52 28.78
C VAL A 191 16.40 4.66 29.76
N THR A 192 15.27 5.20 30.23
CA THR A 192 14.43 4.54 31.25
C THR A 192 13.20 3.87 30.69
N GLY A 193 12.77 4.24 29.46
CA GLY A 193 11.52 3.79 28.85
C GLY A 193 10.26 4.45 29.43
N GLU A 194 10.43 5.42 30.38
CA GLU A 194 9.31 6.06 31.05
C GLU A 194 8.52 6.96 30.08
N PHE A 195 7.19 6.92 30.21
CA PHE A 195 6.28 7.85 29.56
C PHE A 195 6.49 9.26 30.10
N ILE A 196 6.65 10.24 29.21
CA ILE A 196 6.81 11.64 29.59
C ILE A 196 5.49 12.39 29.41
N LYS A 197 4.92 12.34 28.19
CA LYS A 197 3.64 13.00 27.89
C LYS A 197 3.08 12.57 26.55
N THR A 198 1.78 12.74 26.36
CA THR A 198 1.16 12.83 25.03
C THR A 198 1.35 14.26 24.51
N MET A 199 1.99 14.41 23.36
CA MET A 199 2.21 15.71 22.73
C MET A 199 0.91 16.25 22.11
N PHE A 200 0.26 15.43 21.32
CA PHE A 200 -1.03 15.73 20.69
C PHE A 200 -1.76 14.46 20.30
N GLU A 201 -3.01 14.61 19.92
CA GLU A 201 -3.90 13.53 19.52
C GLU A 201 -4.56 13.82 18.18
N GLU A 202 -4.90 12.77 17.44
CA GLU A 202 -5.81 12.82 16.29
C GLU A 202 -6.96 11.85 16.51
N LYS A 203 -8.18 12.31 16.29
CA LYS A 203 -9.41 11.53 16.42
C LYS A 203 -10.27 11.66 15.17
N SER A 204 -10.97 10.60 14.85
CA SER A 204 -11.91 10.55 13.73
C SER A 204 -13.16 9.78 14.16
N ASP A 205 -14.29 10.11 13.59
CA ASP A 205 -15.52 9.31 13.67
C ASP A 205 -15.49 8.09 12.74
N ARG A 206 -14.42 7.98 11.94
CA ARG A 206 -14.14 6.84 11.06
C ARG A 206 -12.83 6.19 11.48
N TYR A 207 -11.73 6.53 10.84
CA TYR A 207 -10.41 6.02 11.19
C TYR A 207 -9.33 7.10 11.02
N VAL A 208 -8.19 6.87 11.64
CA VAL A 208 -6.95 7.66 11.50
C VAL A 208 -5.86 6.74 10.96
N GLU A 209 -5.16 7.17 9.93
CA GLU A 209 -4.06 6.41 9.33
C GLU A 209 -2.72 7.12 9.50
N PRO A 210 -1.95 6.78 10.52
CA PRO A 210 -0.62 7.33 10.73
C PRO A 210 0.40 6.64 9.82
N LEU A 211 0.55 7.07 8.58
CA LEU A 211 1.39 6.41 7.57
C LEU A 211 2.86 6.85 7.58
N ASN A 212 3.20 7.93 8.29
CA ASN A 212 4.53 8.54 8.23
C ASN A 212 5.08 8.86 9.62
N PRO A 213 6.40 8.74 9.85
CA PRO A 213 7.03 9.15 11.11
C PRO A 213 7.12 10.68 11.23
N LEU A 214 7.44 11.18 12.44
CA LEU A 214 7.81 12.57 12.65
C LEU A 214 9.15 12.87 11.98
N VAL A 215 9.22 13.98 11.25
CA VAL A 215 10.45 14.42 10.57
C VAL A 215 11.00 15.67 11.25
N PHE A 216 12.02 15.50 12.09
CA PHE A 216 12.64 16.63 12.82
C PHE A 216 13.34 17.60 11.87
N LEU A 217 13.21 18.90 12.16
CA LEU A 217 13.96 19.92 11.44
C LEU A 217 15.44 19.77 11.73
N PRO A 218 16.32 19.84 10.71
CA PRO A 218 17.76 19.69 10.90
C PRO A 218 18.32 20.75 11.86
N GLY A 219 18.96 20.27 12.94
CA GLY A 219 19.54 21.12 14.00
C GLY A 219 18.54 21.55 15.08
N SER A 220 17.31 21.06 15.05
CA SER A 220 16.32 21.28 16.12
C SER A 220 16.02 19.96 16.82
N ASN A 221 16.03 19.96 18.16
CA ASN A 221 15.53 18.86 18.98
C ASN A 221 14.06 19.06 19.38
N ASP A 222 13.45 20.14 18.93
CA ASP A 222 12.13 20.58 19.38
C ASP A 222 11.09 20.69 18.27
N GLN A 223 11.50 20.93 17.02
CA GLN A 223 10.58 21.14 15.92
C GLN A 223 10.61 20.00 14.90
N PHE A 224 9.41 19.60 14.46
CA PHE A 224 9.25 18.52 13.48
C PHE A 224 8.08 18.79 12.54
N ILE A 225 8.10 18.14 11.38
CA ILE A 225 6.98 18.09 10.44
C ILE A 225 6.19 16.82 10.71
N TRP A 226 4.87 16.98 10.77
CA TRP A 226 3.89 15.89 10.81
C TRP A 226 2.97 15.96 9.58
N GLN A 227 2.63 14.82 8.99
CA GLN A 227 1.66 14.69 7.91
C GLN A 227 0.31 14.29 8.49
N SER A 228 -0.73 15.05 8.20
CA SER A 228 -2.07 14.83 8.77
C SER A 228 -3.18 15.12 7.76
N GLN A 229 -4.25 14.33 7.83
CA GLN A 229 -5.47 14.53 7.04
C GLN A 229 -6.56 15.32 7.81
N ARG A 230 -6.22 16.03 8.88
CA ARG A 230 -7.16 16.70 9.79
C ARG A 230 -8.06 17.75 9.14
N ASP A 231 -7.65 18.32 8.00
CA ASP A 231 -8.44 19.28 7.22
C ASP A 231 -9.09 18.64 5.97
N GLY A 232 -9.12 17.29 5.92
CA GLY A 232 -9.72 16.51 4.85
C GLY A 232 -8.74 16.05 3.76
N TYR A 233 -7.49 16.54 3.76
CA TYR A 233 -6.44 16.16 2.81
C TYR A 233 -5.11 15.98 3.55
N ASN A 234 -4.23 15.11 3.05
CA ASN A 234 -2.91 14.94 3.66
C ASN A 234 -2.04 16.16 3.41
N HIS A 235 -1.69 16.87 4.49
CA HIS A 235 -0.90 18.09 4.46
C HIS A 235 0.22 18.09 5.51
N LEU A 236 1.18 19.01 5.32
CA LEU A 236 2.36 19.19 6.17
C LEU A 236 2.08 20.23 7.25
N TYR A 237 2.34 19.86 8.50
CA TYR A 237 2.21 20.72 9.67
C TYR A 237 3.53 20.76 10.42
N LEU A 238 3.98 21.96 10.77
CA LEU A 238 5.13 22.19 11.65
C LEU A 238 4.64 22.23 13.10
N TYR A 239 5.22 21.40 13.94
CA TYR A 239 4.95 21.26 15.36
C TYR A 239 6.21 21.50 16.21
N ASN A 240 6.01 21.75 17.50
CA ASN A 240 7.05 21.57 18.51
C ASN A 240 6.78 20.32 19.36
N THR A 241 7.79 19.90 20.14
CA THR A 241 7.68 18.73 21.04
C THR A 241 6.80 18.95 22.26
N GLU A 242 6.27 20.17 22.45
CA GLU A 242 5.19 20.47 23.40
C GLU A 242 3.79 20.15 22.83
N GLY A 243 3.72 19.78 21.54
CA GLY A 243 2.47 19.40 20.86
C GLY A 243 1.72 20.59 20.24
N GLN A 244 2.35 21.74 20.15
CA GLN A 244 1.73 22.93 19.56
C GLN A 244 1.97 22.96 18.04
N ILE A 245 0.91 23.24 17.28
CA ILE A 245 1.03 23.54 15.85
C ILE A 245 1.63 24.94 15.71
N LEU A 246 2.82 25.03 15.16
CA LEU A 246 3.47 26.30 14.86
C LEU A 246 2.99 26.86 13.52
N LYS A 247 2.73 25.97 12.54
CA LYS A 247 2.32 26.38 11.20
C LYS A 247 1.75 25.22 10.38
N GLN A 248 0.74 25.49 9.58
CA GLN A 248 0.38 24.63 8.45
C GLN A 248 1.20 25.06 7.22
N LEU A 249 2.03 24.15 6.69
CA LEU A 249 2.96 24.44 5.59
C LEU A 249 2.30 24.28 4.22
N THR A 250 1.34 23.34 4.11
CA THR A 250 0.61 23.09 2.84
C THR A 250 -0.89 23.07 3.10
N LYS A 251 -1.69 23.50 2.12
CA LYS A 251 -3.14 23.57 2.22
C LYS A 251 -3.81 23.50 0.85
N GLY A 252 -5.01 22.93 0.79
CA GLY A 252 -5.84 22.91 -0.42
C GLY A 252 -6.51 21.57 -0.69
N PRO A 253 -7.36 21.45 -1.72
CA PRO A 253 -8.07 20.22 -2.05
C PRO A 253 -7.17 19.24 -2.85
N TRP A 254 -6.04 18.85 -2.29
CA TRP A 254 -5.04 17.97 -2.89
C TRP A 254 -4.21 17.27 -1.81
N MET A 255 -3.57 16.16 -2.15
CA MET A 255 -2.81 15.32 -1.24
C MET A 255 -1.30 15.55 -1.39
N VAL A 256 -0.57 15.67 -0.27
CA VAL A 256 0.86 15.36 -0.22
C VAL A 256 1.00 13.85 -0.27
N THR A 257 1.75 13.32 -1.23
CA THR A 257 1.93 11.88 -1.44
C THR A 257 3.27 11.37 -0.90
N GLN A 258 4.24 12.27 -0.77
CA GLN A 258 5.56 11.96 -0.23
C GLN A 258 6.21 13.23 0.33
N LEU A 259 6.85 13.12 1.48
CA LEU A 259 7.75 14.13 2.01
C LEU A 259 9.19 13.74 1.67
N GLY A 260 9.97 14.69 1.17
CA GLY A 260 11.36 14.50 0.81
C GLY A 260 12.34 15.02 1.87
N GLU A 261 13.51 15.46 1.42
CA GLU A 261 14.59 15.91 2.26
C GLU A 261 14.66 17.44 2.35
N PHE A 262 15.35 17.95 3.37
CA PHE A 262 15.64 19.37 3.54
C PHE A 262 16.80 19.81 2.65
N ASP A 263 16.79 21.09 2.26
CA ASP A 263 17.96 21.69 1.62
C ASP A 263 19.14 21.87 2.60
N SER A 264 20.34 22.02 2.07
CA SER A 264 21.56 22.18 2.87
C SER A 264 21.56 23.40 3.79
N LYS A 265 20.74 24.41 3.49
CA LYS A 265 20.51 25.61 4.32
C LYS A 265 19.48 25.38 5.41
N LYS A 266 18.75 24.24 5.37
CA LYS A 266 17.68 23.89 6.32
C LYS A 266 16.50 24.87 6.30
N GLU A 267 16.27 25.53 5.18
CA GLU A 267 15.22 26.54 5.00
C GLU A 267 14.01 26.00 4.21
N LYS A 268 14.22 24.93 3.45
CA LYS A 268 13.23 24.39 2.51
C LYS A 268 13.18 22.87 2.61
N ILE A 269 12.02 22.31 2.26
CA ILE A 269 11.83 20.88 2.08
C ILE A 269 11.07 20.62 0.78
N TRP A 270 11.43 19.56 0.06
CA TRP A 270 10.67 19.16 -1.11
C TRP A 270 9.61 18.11 -0.76
N PHE A 271 8.57 18.03 -1.55
CA PHE A 271 7.50 17.04 -1.40
C PHE A 271 6.85 16.73 -2.75
N MET A 272 6.20 15.57 -2.84
CA MET A 272 5.35 15.19 -3.97
C MET A 272 3.88 15.45 -3.61
N ALA A 273 3.07 15.82 -4.62
CA ALA A 273 1.66 16.09 -4.39
C ALA A 273 0.81 15.99 -5.68
N THR A 274 -0.50 15.77 -5.48
CA THR A 274 -1.53 15.73 -6.54
C THR A 274 -2.17 17.10 -6.80
N LYS A 275 -1.42 18.19 -6.58
CA LYS A 275 -1.96 19.57 -6.58
C LYS A 275 -2.54 20.02 -7.91
N GLU A 276 -1.99 19.55 -9.04
CA GLU A 276 -2.46 19.91 -10.38
C GLU A 276 -3.68 19.09 -10.78
N SER A 277 -3.66 17.80 -10.48
CA SER A 277 -4.69 16.84 -10.83
C SER A 277 -4.58 15.62 -9.92
N PRO A 278 -5.69 14.99 -9.48
CA PRO A 278 -5.63 13.70 -8.81
C PRO A 278 -4.99 12.58 -9.65
N LEU A 279 -4.94 12.76 -10.98
CA LEU A 279 -4.34 11.78 -11.91
C LEU A 279 -2.84 11.96 -12.09
N GLU A 280 -2.25 12.99 -11.51
CA GLU A 280 -0.84 13.37 -11.68
C GLU A 280 -0.14 13.51 -10.34
N ASN A 281 1.17 13.30 -10.33
CA ASN A 281 1.98 13.48 -9.15
C ASN A 281 3.20 14.34 -9.47
N HIS A 282 3.33 15.51 -8.83
CA HIS A 282 4.34 16.51 -9.12
C HIS A 282 5.19 16.84 -7.90
N ALA A 283 6.42 17.28 -8.16
CA ALA A 283 7.34 17.75 -7.13
C ALA A 283 7.18 19.24 -6.86
N TYR A 284 7.24 19.59 -5.58
CA TYR A 284 7.18 20.94 -5.04
C TYR A 284 8.25 21.15 -3.98
N ILE A 285 8.59 22.41 -3.75
CA ILE A 285 9.42 22.85 -2.63
C ILE A 285 8.58 23.82 -1.81
N VAL A 286 8.55 23.65 -0.48
CA VAL A 286 7.97 24.61 0.46
C VAL A 286 9.08 25.27 1.28
N ASN A 287 9.03 26.58 1.41
CA ASN A 287 9.87 27.35 2.31
C ASN A 287 9.27 27.31 3.72
N LEU A 288 10.06 26.90 4.72
CA LEU A 288 9.60 26.68 6.09
C LEU A 288 9.24 28.00 6.79
N LYS A 289 9.91 29.12 6.43
CA LYS A 289 9.70 30.42 7.05
C LYS A 289 8.40 31.08 6.63
N ASP A 290 8.14 31.19 5.33
CA ASP A 290 6.97 31.92 4.78
C ASP A 290 5.87 30.98 4.25
N GLY A 291 6.14 29.68 4.06
CA GLY A 291 5.21 28.70 3.52
C GLY A 291 5.01 28.81 2.01
N LYS A 292 5.87 29.57 1.29
CA LYS A 292 5.79 29.69 -0.15
C LYS A 292 6.08 28.35 -0.82
N ILE A 293 5.12 27.88 -1.63
CA ILE A 293 5.24 26.65 -2.41
C ILE A 293 5.66 27.00 -3.84
N THR A 294 6.66 26.29 -4.34
CA THR A 294 7.16 26.42 -5.72
C THR A 294 7.09 25.05 -6.40
N LYS A 295 6.46 24.96 -7.57
CA LYS A 295 6.43 23.74 -8.40
C LYS A 295 7.81 23.53 -9.03
N VAL A 296 8.27 22.29 -9.08
CA VAL A 296 9.59 21.89 -9.60
C VAL A 296 9.50 21.16 -10.92
N THR A 297 8.54 20.25 -11.07
CA THR A 297 8.29 19.49 -12.31
C THR A 297 7.30 20.24 -13.20
N SER A 298 7.51 20.23 -14.51
CA SER A 298 6.73 21.02 -15.46
C SER A 298 5.85 20.19 -16.39
N GLU A 299 6.33 19.05 -16.81
CA GLU A 299 5.63 18.17 -17.75
C GLU A 299 4.38 17.56 -17.09
N ALA A 300 3.30 17.37 -17.86
CA ALA A 300 2.13 16.65 -17.39
C ALA A 300 2.46 15.16 -17.22
N GLY A 301 2.01 14.56 -16.14
CA GLY A 301 2.24 13.14 -15.87
C GLY A 301 2.53 12.80 -14.41
N THR A 302 3.04 11.61 -14.20
CA THR A 302 3.44 11.12 -12.89
C THR A 302 4.95 11.15 -12.76
N HIS A 303 5.44 11.87 -11.77
CA HIS A 303 6.85 12.08 -11.47
C HIS A 303 7.29 11.32 -10.21
N SER A 304 8.57 10.98 -10.17
CA SER A 304 9.32 10.56 -8.99
C SER A 304 10.69 11.22 -9.03
N VAL A 305 11.07 11.94 -7.99
CA VAL A 305 12.22 12.84 -8.06
C VAL A 305 13.24 12.61 -6.94
N TRP A 306 14.48 12.98 -7.20
CA TRP A 306 15.54 13.18 -6.21
C TRP A 306 16.19 14.53 -6.44
N LEU A 307 16.37 15.30 -5.38
CA LEU A 307 17.01 16.59 -5.42
C LEU A 307 18.44 16.50 -4.84
N THR A 308 19.37 17.29 -5.36
CA THR A 308 20.63 17.53 -4.68
C THR A 308 20.41 18.29 -3.37
N SER A 309 21.30 18.11 -2.39
CA SER A 309 21.15 18.73 -1.07
C SER A 309 21.07 20.27 -1.08
N ASP A 310 21.62 20.93 -2.10
CA ASP A 310 21.53 22.38 -2.31
C ASP A 310 20.31 22.81 -3.12
N PHE A 311 19.46 21.86 -3.55
CA PHE A 311 18.34 22.04 -4.45
C PHE A 311 18.71 22.76 -5.76
N SER A 312 19.93 22.59 -6.25
CA SER A 312 20.35 23.13 -7.54
C SER A 312 19.94 22.24 -8.71
N LEU A 313 19.93 20.92 -8.50
CA LEU A 313 19.58 19.93 -9.52
C LEU A 313 18.47 18.99 -9.04
N ILE A 314 17.72 18.48 -10.00
CA ILE A 314 16.72 17.44 -9.83
C ILE A 314 16.99 16.29 -10.80
N CYS A 315 16.97 15.07 -10.30
CA CYS A 315 16.82 13.87 -11.11
C CYS A 315 15.34 13.52 -11.17
N ASP A 316 14.74 13.70 -12.32
CA ASP A 316 13.30 13.56 -12.56
C ASP A 316 13.05 12.30 -13.40
N TYR A 317 12.44 11.29 -12.77
CA TYR A 317 11.89 10.11 -13.44
C TYR A 317 10.39 10.32 -13.62
N TYR A 318 9.90 10.35 -14.86
CA TYR A 318 8.50 10.58 -15.12
C TYR A 318 7.97 9.81 -16.33
N SER A 319 6.68 9.64 -16.37
CA SER A 319 5.95 9.08 -17.51
C SER A 319 4.58 9.76 -17.65
N ALA A 320 4.05 9.71 -18.86
CA ALA A 320 2.70 10.15 -19.20
C ALA A 320 2.01 9.04 -20.02
N THR A 321 0.73 9.20 -20.28
CA THR A 321 -0.11 8.20 -20.93
C THR A 321 0.44 7.70 -22.27
N ASP A 322 1.03 8.61 -23.05
CA ASP A 322 1.56 8.37 -24.40
C ASP A 322 3.10 8.21 -24.42
N MET A 323 3.73 8.35 -23.26
CA MET A 323 5.19 8.36 -23.17
C MET A 323 5.65 7.39 -22.07
N GLY A 324 6.49 6.43 -22.46
CA GLY A 324 7.21 5.56 -21.52
C GLY A 324 8.13 6.34 -20.59
N ALA A 325 8.68 5.64 -19.60
CA ALA A 325 9.52 6.24 -18.60
C ALA A 325 10.69 7.04 -19.20
N SER A 326 10.89 8.25 -18.71
CA SER A 326 12.02 9.12 -19.01
C SER A 326 12.72 9.52 -17.72
N GLN A 327 14.05 9.57 -17.72
CA GLN A 327 14.83 10.03 -16.57
C GLN A 327 15.81 11.12 -17.01
N LYS A 328 15.70 12.29 -16.38
CA LYS A 328 16.48 13.46 -16.75
C LYS A 328 17.09 14.13 -15.52
N ILE A 329 18.30 14.64 -15.69
CA ILE A 329 18.87 15.61 -14.75
C ILE A 329 18.57 16.99 -15.29
N LYS A 330 17.91 17.81 -14.47
CA LYS A 330 17.55 19.21 -14.78
C LYS A 330 18.05 20.14 -13.69
N THR A 331 18.27 21.41 -14.02
CA THR A 331 18.33 22.43 -12.96
C THR A 331 16.96 22.58 -12.32
N ILE A 332 16.91 23.11 -11.10
CA ILE A 332 15.63 23.40 -10.43
C ILE A 332 14.76 24.40 -11.22
N ALA A 333 15.34 25.19 -12.09
CA ALA A 333 14.65 26.09 -13.04
C ALA A 333 14.14 25.36 -14.30
N GLY A 334 14.30 24.04 -14.40
CA GLY A 334 13.76 23.21 -15.48
C GLY A 334 14.68 23.03 -16.70
N LYS A 335 15.90 23.64 -16.72
CA LYS A 335 16.85 23.45 -17.83
C LYS A 335 17.41 22.02 -17.78
N GLU A 336 17.22 21.24 -18.83
CA GLU A 336 17.82 19.92 -18.98
C GLU A 336 19.36 20.01 -19.06
N ILE A 337 20.02 19.24 -18.21
CA ILE A 337 21.49 19.06 -18.18
C ILE A 337 21.87 17.77 -18.90
N LYS A 338 21.12 16.68 -18.60
CA LYS A 338 21.41 15.36 -19.16
C LYS A 338 20.17 14.49 -19.18
N SER A 339 19.96 13.77 -20.26
CA SER A 339 19.03 12.64 -20.32
C SER A 339 19.77 11.37 -19.89
N LEU A 340 19.29 10.70 -18.84
CA LEU A 340 19.82 9.42 -18.34
C LEU A 340 19.11 8.25 -18.97
N LEU A 341 17.78 8.36 -19.12
CA LEU A 341 16.92 7.39 -19.76
C LEU A 341 15.96 8.15 -20.68
N LYS A 342 16.01 7.83 -21.96
CA LYS A 342 14.98 8.21 -22.91
C LYS A 342 14.37 6.89 -23.39
N ASN A 343 13.31 6.50 -22.74
CA ASN A 343 12.62 5.29 -23.14
C ASN A 343 11.74 5.61 -24.34
N GLU A 344 12.16 5.15 -25.51
CA GLU A 344 11.24 5.07 -26.64
C GLU A 344 10.08 4.16 -26.23
N ASN A 345 8.88 4.49 -26.66
CA ASN A 345 7.71 3.66 -26.41
C ASN A 345 8.03 2.19 -26.79
N PRO A 346 8.12 1.26 -25.83
CA PRO A 346 8.46 -0.15 -26.14
C PRO A 346 7.39 -0.84 -26.99
N LEU A 347 6.22 -0.21 -27.12
CA LEU A 347 5.09 -0.70 -27.92
C LEU A 347 5.00 0.01 -29.28
N LYS A 348 6.01 0.80 -29.69
CA LYS A 348 5.98 1.58 -30.93
C LYS A 348 5.77 0.73 -32.20
N ASP A 349 6.24 -0.52 -32.17
CA ASP A 349 6.12 -1.47 -33.27
C ASP A 349 4.85 -2.33 -33.21
N TYR A 350 4.02 -2.11 -32.20
CA TYR A 350 2.76 -2.79 -32.00
C TYR A 350 1.59 -1.82 -32.19
N ALA A 351 0.55 -2.32 -32.83
CA ALA A 351 -0.72 -1.62 -32.83
C ALA A 351 -1.39 -1.80 -31.44
N VAL A 352 -1.34 -0.74 -30.63
CA VAL A 352 -1.90 -0.75 -29.27
C VAL A 352 -2.91 0.39 -29.08
N PRO A 353 -3.93 0.18 -28.23
CA PRO A 353 -4.90 1.25 -27.95
C PRO A 353 -4.24 2.43 -27.22
N THR A 354 -4.76 3.63 -27.49
CA THR A 354 -4.48 4.81 -26.65
C THR A 354 -5.55 4.90 -25.57
N PRO A 355 -5.20 5.09 -24.29
CA PRO A 355 -6.20 5.25 -23.24
C PRO A 355 -6.91 6.58 -23.34
N ASP A 356 -8.26 6.53 -23.32
CA ASP A 356 -9.11 7.71 -23.20
C ASP A 356 -9.48 7.90 -21.72
N PHE A 357 -9.29 9.09 -21.18
CA PHE A 357 -9.79 9.44 -19.85
C PHE A 357 -11.19 10.04 -19.95
N LEU A 358 -12.01 9.73 -18.98
CA LEU A 358 -13.34 10.29 -18.84
C LEU A 358 -13.64 10.63 -17.39
N THR A 359 -14.60 11.52 -17.20
CA THR A 359 -15.08 11.94 -15.90
C THR A 359 -16.58 11.72 -15.83
N LEU A 360 -17.02 10.96 -14.84
CA LEU A 360 -18.41 10.72 -14.51
C LEU A 360 -18.76 11.36 -13.17
N LYS A 361 -20.03 11.37 -12.82
CA LYS A 361 -20.50 11.89 -11.54
C LYS A 361 -21.22 10.79 -10.77
N ALA A 362 -20.81 10.58 -9.53
CA ALA A 362 -21.54 9.77 -8.57
C ALA A 362 -22.92 10.40 -8.27
N ASP A 363 -23.74 9.69 -7.53
CA ASP A 363 -25.08 10.11 -7.12
C ASP A 363 -25.12 11.42 -6.31
N ASP A 364 -24.05 11.66 -5.52
CA ASP A 364 -23.86 12.89 -4.72
C ASP A 364 -23.16 14.01 -5.49
N GLY A 365 -22.86 13.81 -6.79
CA GLY A 365 -22.15 14.77 -7.64
C GLY A 365 -20.62 14.67 -7.58
N THR A 366 -20.05 13.79 -6.76
CA THR A 366 -18.59 13.54 -6.71
C THR A 366 -18.08 13.09 -8.07
N LEU A 367 -16.96 13.68 -8.51
CA LEU A 367 -16.33 13.32 -9.77
C LEU A 367 -15.62 11.97 -9.64
N LEU A 368 -15.87 11.07 -10.58
CA LEU A 368 -15.22 9.76 -10.72
C LEU A 368 -14.40 9.77 -12.00
N TYR A 369 -13.13 9.33 -11.91
CA TYR A 369 -12.24 9.27 -13.07
C TYR A 369 -12.19 7.86 -13.63
N GLY A 370 -12.38 7.75 -14.94
CA GLY A 370 -12.35 6.49 -15.67
C GLY A 370 -11.32 6.47 -16.78
N ARG A 371 -10.92 5.29 -17.17
CA ARG A 371 -10.06 4.99 -18.32
C ARG A 371 -10.76 3.98 -19.21
N LEU A 372 -10.73 4.26 -20.52
CA LEU A 372 -11.26 3.41 -21.57
C LEU A 372 -10.13 3.01 -22.53
N LEU A 373 -9.95 1.72 -22.76
CA LEU A 373 -9.12 1.17 -23.82
C LEU A 373 -10.03 0.60 -24.90
N LYS A 374 -10.02 1.19 -26.08
CA LYS A 374 -10.77 0.71 -27.25
C LYS A 374 -9.90 -0.20 -28.09
N PRO A 375 -10.45 -1.18 -28.82
CA PRO A 375 -9.70 -1.96 -29.81
C PRO A 375 -8.95 -1.06 -30.80
N VAL A 376 -7.79 -1.53 -31.28
CA VAL A 376 -6.92 -0.75 -32.18
C VAL A 376 -7.63 -0.21 -33.42
N ASN A 377 -8.46 -1.03 -34.05
CA ASN A 377 -9.22 -0.65 -35.25
C ASN A 377 -10.69 -0.38 -34.86
N PHE A 378 -10.87 0.43 -33.83
CA PHE A 378 -12.19 0.76 -33.32
C PHE A 378 -13.06 1.45 -34.38
N ASP A 379 -14.22 0.86 -34.64
CA ASP A 379 -15.23 1.37 -35.56
C ASP A 379 -16.50 1.70 -34.75
N PRO A 380 -16.89 2.97 -34.59
CA PRO A 380 -18.03 3.34 -33.76
C PRO A 380 -19.38 2.82 -34.28
N THR A 381 -19.43 2.24 -35.49
CA THR A 381 -20.64 1.64 -36.07
C THR A 381 -20.82 0.17 -35.67
N LYS A 382 -19.77 -0.46 -35.11
CA LYS A 382 -19.79 -1.86 -34.67
C LYS A 382 -20.08 -1.94 -33.17
N LYS A 383 -20.51 -3.12 -32.74
CA LYS A 383 -20.71 -3.44 -31.32
C LYS A 383 -19.58 -4.29 -30.80
N TYR A 384 -19.09 -3.94 -29.60
CA TYR A 384 -17.95 -4.60 -28.95
C TYR A 384 -18.34 -5.19 -27.60
N PRO A 385 -17.80 -6.37 -27.25
CA PRO A 385 -17.85 -6.87 -25.89
C PRO A 385 -17.03 -5.95 -24.96
N VAL A 386 -17.46 -5.85 -23.70
CA VAL A 386 -16.82 -4.98 -22.72
C VAL A 386 -16.31 -5.80 -21.54
N ILE A 387 -15.08 -5.53 -21.09
CA ILE A 387 -14.56 -6.03 -19.82
C ILE A 387 -14.36 -4.83 -18.87
N VAL A 388 -15.07 -4.84 -17.76
CA VAL A 388 -14.86 -3.91 -16.65
C VAL A 388 -13.75 -4.48 -15.77
N TYR A 389 -12.62 -3.79 -15.69
CA TYR A 389 -11.54 -4.12 -14.76
C TYR A 389 -11.67 -3.28 -13.50
N VAL A 390 -11.86 -3.91 -12.36
CA VAL A 390 -12.11 -3.24 -11.08
C VAL A 390 -11.11 -3.68 -10.01
N TYR A 391 -10.64 -2.72 -9.21
CA TYR A 391 -10.08 -2.98 -7.89
C TYR A 391 -11.01 -2.39 -6.82
N GLY A 392 -11.20 -1.08 -6.84
CA GLY A 392 -12.21 -0.36 -6.06
C GLY A 392 -11.92 -0.20 -4.57
N GLY A 393 -10.86 -0.82 -4.06
CA GLY A 393 -10.51 -0.81 -2.65
C GLY A 393 -9.66 0.38 -2.21
N PRO A 394 -9.51 0.58 -0.88
CA PRO A 394 -8.74 1.66 -0.30
C PRO A 394 -7.28 1.63 -0.76
N HIS A 395 -6.66 2.82 -0.75
CA HIS A 395 -5.27 3.08 -1.15
C HIS A 395 -4.90 2.70 -2.59
N ALA A 396 -5.85 2.27 -3.41
CA ALA A 396 -5.63 1.99 -4.81
C ALA A 396 -6.10 3.15 -5.69
N GLN A 397 -5.33 3.45 -6.71
CA GLN A 397 -5.71 4.32 -7.82
C GLN A 397 -5.28 3.66 -9.11
N LEU A 398 -6.25 3.32 -9.97
CA LEU A 398 -6.00 2.60 -11.22
C LEU A 398 -5.95 3.51 -12.44
N VAL A 399 -6.49 4.72 -12.32
CA VAL A 399 -6.56 5.71 -13.41
C VAL A 399 -5.60 6.84 -13.10
N THR A 400 -4.49 6.90 -13.83
CA THR A 400 -3.43 7.90 -13.63
C THR A 400 -2.87 8.39 -14.96
N ASN A 401 -2.41 9.64 -15.01
CA ASN A 401 -1.61 10.14 -16.13
C ASN A 401 -0.16 9.63 -15.99
N SER A 402 0.01 8.35 -16.23
CA SER A 402 1.30 7.66 -16.27
C SER A 402 1.36 6.77 -17.50
N TRP A 403 2.49 6.10 -17.75
CA TRP A 403 2.60 5.15 -18.84
C TRP A 403 1.43 4.16 -18.85
N THR A 404 0.79 4.02 -20.00
CA THR A 404 -0.42 3.21 -20.21
C THR A 404 -1.67 3.68 -19.44
N GLY A 405 -1.68 4.88 -18.90
CA GLY A 405 -2.80 5.40 -18.11
C GLY A 405 -3.04 4.65 -16.79
N GLY A 406 -1.98 3.99 -16.25
CA GLY A 406 -2.05 3.11 -15.09
C GLY A 406 -2.53 1.68 -15.39
N ALA A 407 -2.81 1.32 -16.65
CA ALA A 407 -3.19 -0.04 -17.02
C ALA A 407 -2.00 -1.00 -17.07
N GLY A 408 -2.18 -2.21 -16.60
CA GLY A 408 -1.24 -3.31 -16.87
C GLY A 408 -1.31 -3.80 -18.32
N MET A 409 -0.22 -4.38 -18.82
CA MET A 409 -0.14 -4.90 -20.20
C MET A 409 -1.22 -5.93 -20.55
N PHE A 410 -1.73 -6.68 -19.57
CA PHE A 410 -2.81 -7.63 -19.81
C PHE A 410 -4.12 -6.95 -20.27
N LEU A 411 -4.43 -5.76 -19.75
CA LEU A 411 -5.60 -5.00 -20.20
C LEU A 411 -5.44 -4.49 -21.64
N TYR A 412 -4.23 -4.12 -22.02
CA TYR A 412 -3.90 -3.77 -23.41
C TYR A 412 -4.02 -4.98 -24.35
N TYR A 413 -3.58 -6.15 -23.89
CA TYR A 413 -3.75 -7.41 -24.62
C TYR A 413 -5.24 -7.71 -24.85
N LEU A 414 -6.08 -7.62 -23.83
CA LEU A 414 -7.53 -7.80 -23.97
C LEU A 414 -8.13 -6.82 -24.99
N ALA A 415 -7.71 -5.55 -24.93
CA ALA A 415 -8.18 -4.57 -25.92
C ALA A 415 -7.70 -4.90 -27.34
N SER A 416 -6.48 -5.43 -27.51
CA SER A 416 -6.00 -5.90 -28.81
C SER A 416 -6.75 -7.11 -29.38
N LYS A 417 -7.38 -7.90 -28.49
CA LYS A 417 -8.27 -9.02 -28.83
C LYS A 417 -9.66 -8.60 -29.29
N GLY A 418 -9.97 -7.30 -29.19
CA GLY A 418 -11.26 -6.76 -29.64
C GLY A 418 -12.24 -6.41 -28.51
N TYR A 419 -11.83 -6.53 -27.25
CA TYR A 419 -12.63 -6.03 -26.12
C TYR A 419 -12.47 -4.53 -25.93
N VAL A 420 -13.54 -3.86 -25.54
CA VAL A 420 -13.41 -2.57 -24.87
C VAL A 420 -13.14 -2.85 -23.40
N VAL A 421 -12.05 -2.27 -22.87
CA VAL A 421 -11.68 -2.44 -21.46
C VAL A 421 -11.91 -1.12 -20.72
N PHE A 422 -12.74 -1.17 -19.69
CA PHE A 422 -13.11 -0.02 -18.88
C PHE A 422 -12.62 -0.17 -17.44
N THR A 423 -12.15 0.93 -16.85
CA THR A 423 -11.76 1.02 -15.44
C THR A 423 -12.26 2.33 -14.87
N LEU A 424 -12.80 2.31 -13.65
CA LEU A 424 -13.27 3.48 -12.91
C LEU A 424 -12.72 3.45 -11.49
N ASP A 425 -12.13 4.57 -11.02
CA ASP A 425 -11.80 4.78 -9.62
C ASP A 425 -13.04 5.33 -8.89
N ASN A 426 -13.65 4.47 -8.08
CA ASN A 426 -14.83 4.79 -7.27
C ASN A 426 -14.45 5.49 -5.96
N ARG A 427 -15.44 6.05 -5.25
CA ARG A 427 -15.27 6.46 -3.84
C ARG A 427 -14.73 5.28 -3.02
N GLY A 428 -13.80 5.56 -2.12
CA GLY A 428 -12.99 4.56 -1.40
C GLY A 428 -11.57 4.46 -1.93
N SER A 429 -11.28 4.88 -3.18
CA SER A 429 -9.92 4.86 -3.72
C SER A 429 -9.08 6.06 -3.29
N ALA A 430 -7.76 6.04 -3.58
CA ALA A 430 -6.77 6.97 -3.04
C ALA A 430 -6.71 8.34 -3.75
N ASN A 431 -5.94 9.25 -3.15
CA ASN A 431 -5.51 10.54 -3.67
C ASN A 431 -6.63 11.59 -3.91
N ARG A 432 -7.77 11.41 -3.26
CA ARG A 432 -8.95 12.27 -3.39
C ARG A 432 -9.38 12.94 -2.08
N GLY A 433 -8.64 12.71 -0.99
CA GLY A 433 -8.91 13.21 0.35
C GLY A 433 -9.79 12.28 1.19
N LEU A 434 -9.80 12.55 2.51
CA LEU A 434 -10.37 11.68 3.53
C LEU A 434 -11.84 11.31 3.29
N ASN A 435 -12.68 12.30 2.89
CA ASN A 435 -14.11 12.03 2.67
C ASN A 435 -14.36 11.06 1.51
N PHE A 436 -13.55 11.14 0.46
CA PHE A 436 -13.63 10.24 -0.68
C PHE A 436 -13.11 8.85 -0.32
N GLU A 437 -11.97 8.78 0.36
CA GLU A 437 -11.32 7.52 0.75
C GLU A 437 -12.13 6.75 1.78
N SER A 438 -12.69 7.45 2.77
CA SER A 438 -13.45 6.82 3.87
C SER A 438 -14.94 6.65 3.60
N ALA A 439 -15.42 6.89 2.37
CA ALA A 439 -16.83 6.69 2.00
C ALA A 439 -17.31 5.24 2.17
N ILE A 440 -16.38 4.28 2.15
CA ILE A 440 -16.65 2.85 2.31
C ILE A 440 -16.74 2.40 3.77
N PHE A 441 -16.40 3.27 4.72
CA PHE A 441 -16.30 2.92 6.14
C PHE A 441 -17.58 2.26 6.64
N ARG A 442 -17.43 1.09 7.28
CA ARG A 442 -18.47 0.19 7.82
C ARG A 442 -19.40 -0.44 6.78
N ASN A 443 -19.16 -0.23 5.48
CA ASN A 443 -20.11 -0.65 4.44
C ASN A 443 -19.42 -1.00 3.11
N CYS A 444 -18.31 -1.74 3.16
CA CYS A 444 -17.57 -2.17 1.98
C CYS A 444 -18.47 -2.89 0.96
N GLY A 445 -18.28 -2.61 -0.34
CA GLY A 445 -19.02 -3.20 -1.44
C GLY A 445 -20.41 -2.59 -1.63
N THR A 446 -20.67 -1.40 -1.13
CA THR A 446 -21.94 -0.69 -1.31
C THR A 446 -21.77 0.56 -2.17
N VAL A 447 -21.05 1.58 -1.67
CA VAL A 447 -20.81 2.81 -2.43
C VAL A 447 -19.93 2.53 -3.66
N GLU A 448 -18.99 1.63 -3.55
CA GLU A 448 -18.12 1.25 -4.65
C GLU A 448 -18.91 0.59 -5.78
N VAL A 449 -19.82 -0.33 -5.44
CA VAL A 449 -20.72 -0.95 -6.44
C VAL A 449 -21.61 0.11 -7.10
N ALA A 450 -22.18 1.03 -6.32
CA ALA A 450 -23.01 2.11 -6.86
C ALA A 450 -22.22 2.98 -7.86
N ASP A 451 -21.01 3.37 -7.52
CA ASP A 451 -20.13 4.16 -8.40
C ASP A 451 -19.71 3.40 -9.65
N GLN A 452 -19.35 2.10 -9.51
CA GLN A 452 -19.02 1.25 -10.66
C GLN A 452 -20.22 1.14 -11.62
N MET A 453 -21.45 1.08 -11.08
CA MET A 453 -22.66 1.03 -11.89
C MET A 453 -22.93 2.35 -12.64
N VAL A 454 -22.48 3.51 -12.14
CA VAL A 454 -22.50 4.76 -12.91
C VAL A 454 -21.67 4.58 -14.20
N GLY A 455 -20.49 3.96 -14.09
CA GLY A 455 -19.66 3.62 -15.24
C GLY A 455 -20.32 2.63 -16.20
N VAL A 456 -20.94 1.59 -15.65
CA VAL A 456 -21.67 0.58 -16.44
C VAL A 456 -22.85 1.18 -17.19
N GLU A 457 -23.65 2.05 -16.58
CA GLU A 457 -24.76 2.72 -17.25
C GLU A 457 -24.28 3.68 -18.34
N TRP A 458 -23.18 4.39 -18.10
CA TRP A 458 -22.52 5.18 -19.14
C TRP A 458 -22.07 4.30 -20.32
N LEU A 459 -21.46 3.14 -20.08
CA LEU A 459 -21.09 2.18 -21.12
C LEU A 459 -22.31 1.72 -21.92
N LYS A 460 -23.41 1.32 -21.24
CA LYS A 460 -24.66 0.90 -21.90
C LYS A 460 -25.28 1.99 -22.78
N SER A 461 -25.07 3.26 -22.47
CA SER A 461 -25.54 4.39 -23.29
C SER A 461 -24.75 4.57 -24.60
N GLN A 462 -23.60 3.90 -24.74
CA GLN A 462 -22.76 4.01 -25.92
C GLN A 462 -23.26 3.12 -27.06
N PRO A 463 -23.43 3.63 -28.30
CA PRO A 463 -23.98 2.84 -29.42
C PRO A 463 -23.09 1.66 -29.82
N TRP A 464 -21.81 1.72 -29.53
CA TRP A 464 -20.81 0.70 -29.83
C TRP A 464 -20.66 -0.39 -28.75
N VAL A 465 -21.38 -0.34 -27.65
CA VAL A 465 -21.38 -1.39 -26.61
C VAL A 465 -22.36 -2.49 -26.93
N ASP A 466 -21.90 -3.73 -26.90
CA ASP A 466 -22.76 -4.89 -26.86
C ASP A 466 -23.14 -5.21 -25.41
N GLN A 467 -24.31 -4.75 -25.00
CA GLN A 467 -24.81 -4.92 -23.63
C GLN A 467 -25.06 -6.39 -23.24
N THR A 468 -25.10 -7.30 -24.20
CA THR A 468 -25.28 -8.74 -23.97
C THR A 468 -23.96 -9.47 -23.74
N ARG A 469 -22.82 -8.78 -23.97
CA ARG A 469 -21.46 -9.32 -23.84
C ARG A 469 -20.61 -8.42 -22.93
N MET A 470 -21.05 -8.28 -21.67
CA MET A 470 -20.32 -7.54 -20.65
C MET A 470 -19.72 -8.50 -19.64
N GLY A 471 -18.42 -8.35 -19.37
CA GLY A 471 -17.68 -9.09 -18.37
C GLY A 471 -17.09 -8.18 -17.30
N VAL A 472 -16.72 -8.76 -16.15
CA VAL A 472 -16.05 -8.06 -15.06
C VAL A 472 -14.89 -8.87 -14.51
N HIS A 473 -13.77 -8.23 -14.19
CA HIS A 473 -12.56 -8.86 -13.69
C HIS A 473 -11.88 -8.01 -12.63
N GLY A 474 -11.38 -8.65 -11.58
CA GLY A 474 -10.56 -8.01 -10.56
C GLY A 474 -9.86 -9.02 -9.65
N TRP A 475 -8.88 -8.53 -8.89
CA TRP A 475 -8.07 -9.33 -7.99
C TRP A 475 -8.11 -8.79 -6.56
N SER A 476 -8.09 -9.67 -5.54
CA SER A 476 -8.12 -9.27 -4.13
C SER A 476 -9.41 -8.52 -3.76
N TYR A 477 -9.31 -7.28 -3.30
CA TYR A 477 -10.48 -6.40 -3.16
C TYR A 477 -11.25 -6.28 -4.49
N GLY A 478 -10.54 -6.25 -5.62
CA GLY A 478 -11.15 -6.28 -6.95
C GLY A 478 -11.89 -7.60 -7.24
N GLY A 479 -11.45 -8.71 -6.68
CA GLY A 479 -12.17 -9.98 -6.71
C GLY A 479 -13.47 -9.92 -5.89
N PHE A 480 -13.43 -9.31 -4.70
CA PHE A 480 -14.61 -9.00 -3.90
C PHE A 480 -15.59 -8.11 -4.68
N MET A 481 -15.09 -7.04 -5.31
CA MET A 481 -15.90 -6.15 -6.14
C MET A 481 -16.50 -6.86 -7.36
N THR A 482 -15.72 -7.71 -8.04
CA THR A 482 -16.17 -8.52 -9.17
C THR A 482 -17.39 -9.36 -8.79
N ILE A 483 -17.30 -10.12 -7.68
CA ILE A 483 -18.40 -10.95 -7.21
C ILE A 483 -19.55 -10.08 -6.68
N SER A 484 -19.24 -8.98 -5.95
CA SER A 484 -20.27 -8.04 -5.48
C SER A 484 -21.12 -7.47 -6.63
N MET A 485 -20.49 -7.07 -7.73
CA MET A 485 -21.17 -6.55 -8.91
C MET A 485 -22.02 -7.63 -9.58
N MET A 486 -21.53 -8.86 -9.70
CA MET A 486 -22.32 -9.98 -10.24
C MET A 486 -23.57 -10.27 -9.42
N LEU A 487 -23.44 -10.31 -8.09
CA LEU A 487 -24.51 -10.72 -7.19
C LEU A 487 -25.52 -9.60 -6.90
N LYS A 488 -25.03 -8.36 -6.77
CA LYS A 488 -25.88 -7.20 -6.45
C LYS A 488 -26.52 -6.57 -7.69
N GLN A 489 -26.02 -6.92 -8.90
CA GLN A 489 -26.51 -6.43 -10.19
C GLN A 489 -26.74 -7.61 -11.17
N PRO A 490 -27.65 -8.53 -10.83
CA PRO A 490 -27.91 -9.72 -11.67
C PRO A 490 -28.34 -9.32 -13.08
N GLY A 491 -27.90 -10.09 -14.08
CA GLY A 491 -28.19 -9.87 -15.49
C GLY A 491 -27.33 -8.82 -16.20
N VAL A 492 -26.45 -8.09 -15.49
CA VAL A 492 -25.56 -7.09 -16.10
C VAL A 492 -24.35 -7.74 -16.75
N PHE A 493 -23.69 -8.64 -16.01
CA PHE A 493 -22.45 -9.27 -16.48
C PHE A 493 -22.70 -10.72 -16.89
N LYS A 494 -22.27 -11.08 -18.09
CA LYS A 494 -22.39 -12.42 -18.66
C LYS A 494 -21.35 -13.37 -18.10
N ALA A 495 -20.11 -12.85 -17.89
CA ALA A 495 -18.99 -13.59 -17.36
C ALA A 495 -18.19 -12.74 -16.36
N ALA A 496 -17.64 -13.38 -15.34
CA ALA A 496 -16.80 -12.74 -14.35
C ALA A 496 -15.60 -13.62 -13.97
N VAL A 497 -14.45 -12.98 -13.73
CA VAL A 497 -13.25 -13.67 -13.21
C VAL A 497 -12.76 -12.96 -11.97
N ALA A 498 -12.88 -13.60 -10.80
CA ALA A 498 -12.50 -13.09 -9.51
C ALA A 498 -11.25 -13.81 -8.98
N GLY A 499 -10.14 -13.10 -8.84
CA GLY A 499 -8.91 -13.67 -8.30
C GLY A 499 -8.70 -13.30 -6.84
N GLY A 500 -8.34 -14.27 -5.99
CA GLY A 500 -8.07 -14.10 -4.56
C GLY A 500 -9.13 -13.28 -3.82
N PRO A 501 -10.45 -13.52 -4.02
CA PRO A 501 -11.49 -12.59 -3.58
C PRO A 501 -11.71 -12.67 -2.07
N VAL A 502 -11.85 -11.52 -1.40
CA VAL A 502 -12.51 -11.47 -0.09
C VAL A 502 -13.98 -11.84 -0.30
N ILE A 503 -14.52 -12.75 0.51
CA ILE A 503 -15.92 -13.20 0.44
C ILE A 503 -16.72 -12.74 1.65
N ASP A 504 -16.09 -12.79 2.82
CA ASP A 504 -16.72 -12.35 4.07
C ASP A 504 -15.64 -11.69 4.94
N TRP A 505 -15.81 -10.45 5.26
CA TRP A 505 -14.83 -9.64 6.00
C TRP A 505 -14.52 -10.16 7.40
N LYS A 506 -15.37 -11.00 7.99
CA LYS A 506 -15.06 -11.65 9.28
C LYS A 506 -13.88 -12.62 9.20
N TYR A 507 -13.51 -13.11 8.01
CA TYR A 507 -12.35 -13.95 7.78
C TYR A 507 -11.09 -13.17 7.44
N TYR A 508 -11.22 -11.83 7.26
CA TYR A 508 -10.07 -11.00 6.96
C TYR A 508 -9.36 -10.56 8.24
N GLU A 509 -8.10 -10.16 8.13
CA GLU A 509 -7.27 -9.82 9.27
C GLU A 509 -7.68 -8.50 9.95
N VAL A 510 -7.32 -8.36 11.24
CA VAL A 510 -7.77 -7.29 12.14
C VAL A 510 -7.39 -5.90 11.65
N MET A 511 -6.09 -5.67 11.33
CA MET A 511 -5.56 -4.33 11.07
C MET A 511 -6.23 -3.65 9.87
N TYR A 512 -6.38 -4.38 8.78
CA TYR A 512 -7.10 -3.89 7.59
C TYR A 512 -8.61 -4.02 7.75
N GLY A 513 -9.09 -5.21 8.15
CA GLY A 513 -10.52 -5.52 8.23
C GLY A 513 -11.26 -4.58 9.19
N GLU A 514 -10.76 -4.40 10.40
CA GLU A 514 -11.40 -3.53 11.40
C GLU A 514 -11.23 -2.04 11.09
N ARG A 515 -10.19 -1.62 10.35
CA ARG A 515 -10.08 -0.22 9.89
C ARG A 515 -11.27 0.21 9.05
N TYR A 516 -11.70 -0.63 8.12
CA TYR A 516 -12.74 -0.28 7.17
C TYR A 516 -14.12 -0.78 7.55
N MET A 517 -14.21 -1.78 8.44
CA MET A 517 -15.47 -2.42 8.81
C MET A 517 -15.79 -2.39 10.31
N ASP A 518 -14.90 -1.86 11.16
CA ASP A 518 -14.91 -2.07 12.61
C ASP A 518 -14.92 -3.57 12.97
N THR A 519 -15.30 -3.93 14.20
CA THR A 519 -15.44 -5.35 14.58
C THR A 519 -16.79 -5.92 14.13
N PRO A 520 -16.91 -7.24 13.90
CA PRO A 520 -18.20 -7.87 13.64
C PRO A 520 -19.26 -7.61 14.71
N ALA A 521 -18.85 -7.41 15.95
CA ALA A 521 -19.75 -7.12 17.07
C ALA A 521 -20.27 -5.69 17.04
N SER A 522 -19.44 -4.70 16.67
CA SER A 522 -19.83 -3.29 16.61
C SER A 522 -20.53 -2.89 15.30
N ASN A 523 -20.36 -3.68 14.24
CA ASN A 523 -20.96 -3.43 12.92
C ASN A 523 -21.60 -4.69 12.30
N PRO A 524 -22.52 -5.38 12.97
CA PRO A 524 -23.09 -6.64 12.47
C PRO A 524 -23.81 -6.50 11.14
N ASP A 525 -24.50 -5.39 10.90
CA ASP A 525 -25.22 -5.14 9.65
C ASP A 525 -24.28 -4.90 8.47
N GLY A 526 -23.18 -4.16 8.67
CA GLY A 526 -22.16 -3.95 7.65
C GLY A 526 -21.51 -5.26 7.22
N TYR A 527 -21.11 -6.10 8.18
CA TYR A 527 -20.58 -7.43 7.88
C TYR A 527 -21.58 -8.32 7.16
N LYS A 528 -22.85 -8.33 7.59
CA LYS A 528 -23.91 -9.07 6.92
C LYS A 528 -24.12 -8.61 5.48
N ASN A 529 -24.12 -7.29 5.24
CA ASN A 529 -24.33 -6.71 3.90
C ASN A 529 -23.13 -6.91 2.97
N ALA A 530 -21.92 -7.01 3.53
CA ALA A 530 -20.71 -7.25 2.77
C ALA A 530 -20.42 -8.74 2.51
N ALA A 531 -21.02 -9.67 3.28
CA ALA A 531 -20.82 -11.11 3.11
C ALA A 531 -21.48 -11.62 1.82
N LEU A 532 -20.66 -11.99 0.83
CA LEU A 532 -21.12 -12.37 -0.50
C LEU A 532 -21.88 -13.68 -0.53
N THR A 533 -21.67 -14.55 0.45
CA THR A 533 -22.42 -15.80 0.63
C THR A 533 -23.92 -15.56 0.80
N ASN A 534 -24.33 -14.37 1.28
CA ASN A 534 -25.74 -14.02 1.47
C ASN A 534 -26.49 -13.71 0.17
N TYR A 535 -25.80 -13.61 -0.96
CA TYR A 535 -26.35 -13.20 -2.24
C TYR A 535 -26.17 -14.24 -3.35
N VAL A 536 -25.64 -15.41 -3.02
CA VAL A 536 -25.30 -16.46 -4.01
C VAL A 536 -26.49 -16.88 -4.85
N ASP A 537 -27.69 -16.89 -4.28
CA ASP A 537 -28.96 -17.16 -4.99
C ASP A 537 -29.21 -16.24 -6.18
N LYS A 538 -28.63 -15.02 -6.15
CA LYS A 538 -28.74 -14.01 -7.22
C LYS A 538 -27.69 -14.18 -8.32
N LEU A 539 -26.77 -15.13 -8.21
CA LEU A 539 -25.77 -15.36 -9.25
C LEU A 539 -26.46 -15.66 -10.58
N ASP A 540 -26.22 -14.78 -11.56
CA ASP A 540 -26.65 -14.90 -12.93
C ASP A 540 -25.47 -14.65 -13.87
N GLY A 541 -25.21 -15.59 -14.79
CA GLY A 541 -24.02 -15.61 -15.62
C GLY A 541 -22.92 -16.57 -15.10
N ARG A 542 -21.75 -16.52 -15.74
CA ARG A 542 -20.63 -17.44 -15.49
C ARG A 542 -19.62 -16.76 -14.55
N LEU A 543 -19.19 -17.46 -13.52
CA LEU A 543 -18.21 -16.98 -12.54
C LEU A 543 -17.05 -17.97 -12.41
N LEU A 544 -15.82 -17.51 -12.69
CA LEU A 544 -14.59 -18.20 -12.35
C LEU A 544 -13.95 -17.54 -11.12
N ILE A 545 -13.70 -18.33 -10.08
CA ILE A 545 -12.91 -17.94 -8.91
C ILE A 545 -11.52 -18.56 -9.02
N ILE A 546 -10.47 -17.77 -8.80
CA ILE A 546 -9.08 -18.21 -8.81
C ILE A 546 -8.46 -17.92 -7.44
N GLN A 547 -7.75 -18.89 -6.85
CA GLN A 547 -7.17 -18.79 -5.51
C GLN A 547 -5.77 -19.40 -5.45
N GLY A 548 -4.86 -18.77 -4.69
CA GLY A 548 -3.60 -19.37 -4.28
C GLY A 548 -3.81 -20.31 -3.09
N CYS A 549 -3.24 -21.51 -3.14
CA CYS A 549 -3.39 -22.48 -2.03
C CYS A 549 -2.66 -22.02 -0.74
N GLN A 550 -1.57 -21.26 -0.91
CA GLN A 550 -0.73 -20.75 0.19
C GLN A 550 -0.98 -19.25 0.45
N ASP A 551 -2.16 -18.75 0.14
CA ASP A 551 -2.55 -17.36 0.35
C ASP A 551 -2.78 -17.06 1.83
N ALA A 552 -1.80 -16.39 2.46
CA ALA A 552 -1.88 -15.90 3.83
C ALA A 552 -2.42 -14.46 3.94
N THR A 553 -2.81 -13.84 2.80
CA THR A 553 -3.43 -12.50 2.77
C THR A 553 -4.95 -12.61 2.72
N VAL A 554 -5.48 -13.28 1.70
CA VAL A 554 -6.89 -13.64 1.59
C VAL A 554 -6.98 -15.16 1.67
N VAL A 555 -7.18 -15.65 2.87
CA VAL A 555 -7.08 -17.08 3.16
C VAL A 555 -8.05 -17.93 2.33
N PRO A 556 -7.68 -19.15 1.91
CA PRO A 556 -8.52 -20.01 1.05
C PRO A 556 -9.94 -20.27 1.57
N GLN A 557 -10.18 -20.12 2.88
CA GLN A 557 -11.50 -20.23 3.50
C GLN A 557 -12.53 -19.29 2.88
N HIS A 558 -12.14 -18.10 2.40
CA HIS A 558 -13.03 -17.20 1.67
C HIS A 558 -13.68 -17.91 0.49
N CYS A 559 -12.86 -18.45 -0.42
CA CYS A 559 -13.36 -19.11 -1.61
C CYS A 559 -14.14 -20.40 -1.29
N LEU A 560 -13.64 -21.21 -0.36
CA LEU A 560 -14.30 -22.46 0.03
C LEU A 560 -15.68 -22.21 0.64
N SER A 561 -15.84 -21.17 1.46
CA SER A 561 -17.15 -20.79 2.02
C SER A 561 -18.16 -20.34 0.93
N PHE A 562 -17.67 -19.65 -0.11
CA PHE A 562 -18.50 -19.26 -1.24
C PHE A 562 -18.93 -20.46 -2.08
N LEU A 563 -18.02 -21.39 -2.34
CA LEU A 563 -18.33 -22.64 -3.06
C LEU A 563 -19.37 -23.47 -2.31
N GLU A 564 -19.22 -23.62 -0.99
CA GLU A 564 -20.22 -24.31 -0.16
C GLU A 564 -21.60 -23.65 -0.25
N ALA A 565 -21.65 -22.32 -0.15
CA ALA A 565 -22.90 -21.58 -0.30
C ALA A 565 -23.49 -21.76 -1.70
N SER A 566 -22.66 -21.78 -2.75
CA SER A 566 -23.08 -21.99 -4.14
C SER A 566 -23.69 -23.36 -4.34
N ILE A 567 -23.08 -24.43 -3.79
CA ILE A 567 -23.60 -25.78 -3.84
C ILE A 567 -24.99 -25.84 -3.17
N LYS A 568 -25.13 -25.24 -1.98
CA LYS A 568 -26.41 -25.20 -1.25
C LYS A 568 -27.51 -24.45 -2.01
N ALA A 569 -27.14 -23.41 -2.77
CA ALA A 569 -28.05 -22.64 -3.59
C ALA A 569 -28.29 -23.24 -5.00
N GLY A 570 -27.64 -24.37 -5.34
CA GLY A 570 -27.71 -24.99 -6.65
C GLY A 570 -27.09 -24.15 -7.77
N LYS A 571 -26.15 -23.26 -7.45
CA LYS A 571 -25.44 -22.41 -8.42
C LYS A 571 -24.12 -23.04 -8.83
N LEU A 572 -23.79 -22.94 -10.12
CA LEU A 572 -22.53 -23.46 -10.66
C LEU A 572 -21.50 -22.34 -10.70
N VAL A 573 -20.33 -22.62 -10.11
CA VAL A 573 -19.17 -21.71 -10.06
C VAL A 573 -17.95 -22.49 -10.54
N ASP A 574 -17.21 -21.92 -11.46
CA ASP A 574 -15.94 -22.46 -11.90
C ASP A 574 -14.86 -22.05 -10.88
N PHE A 575 -13.97 -22.97 -10.53
CA PHE A 575 -12.95 -22.74 -9.53
C PHE A 575 -11.59 -23.29 -9.98
N PHE A 576 -10.53 -22.47 -9.84
CA PHE A 576 -9.19 -22.91 -10.09
C PHE A 576 -8.26 -22.51 -8.95
N MET A 577 -7.51 -23.49 -8.41
CA MET A 577 -6.54 -23.28 -7.35
C MET A 577 -5.10 -23.40 -7.89
N TYR A 578 -4.25 -22.42 -7.57
CA TYR A 578 -2.81 -22.47 -7.81
C TYR A 578 -2.08 -23.06 -6.61
N PRO A 579 -1.58 -24.31 -6.69
CA PRO A 579 -1.15 -25.06 -5.50
C PRO A 579 0.02 -24.45 -4.72
N ASN A 580 0.99 -23.84 -5.41
CA ASN A 580 2.22 -23.31 -4.81
C ASN A 580 2.29 -21.78 -4.85
N HIS A 581 1.16 -21.11 -4.94
CA HIS A 581 1.11 -19.65 -4.97
C HIS A 581 0.44 -19.09 -3.74
N GLU A 582 1.01 -18.00 -3.27
CA GLU A 582 0.43 -17.07 -2.29
C GLU A 582 -0.69 -16.24 -2.92
N HIS A 583 -0.94 -15.05 -2.37
CA HIS A 583 -1.97 -14.13 -2.85
C HIS A 583 -1.87 -13.75 -4.33
N ASN A 584 -0.65 -13.69 -4.86
CA ASN A 584 -0.41 -13.34 -6.25
C ASN A 584 0.28 -14.48 -7.01
N VAL A 585 -0.26 -14.85 -8.17
CA VAL A 585 0.43 -15.75 -9.10
C VAL A 585 1.58 -15.01 -9.78
N ARG A 586 2.81 -15.48 -9.58
CA ARG A 586 4.04 -14.81 -10.02
C ARG A 586 4.85 -15.67 -11.00
N GLY A 587 5.91 -15.08 -11.56
CA GLY A 587 6.84 -15.77 -12.44
C GLY A 587 6.18 -16.24 -13.73
N LYS A 588 6.58 -17.41 -14.20
CA LYS A 588 6.09 -18.01 -15.48
C LYS A 588 4.61 -18.39 -15.41
N ASP A 589 4.12 -18.74 -14.23
CA ASP A 589 2.73 -19.18 -14.04
C ASP A 589 1.73 -18.04 -14.20
N ARG A 590 2.19 -16.77 -14.11
CA ARG A 590 1.36 -15.61 -14.47
C ARG A 590 0.88 -15.64 -15.93
N LEU A 591 1.69 -16.21 -16.84
CA LEU A 591 1.26 -16.39 -18.22
C LEU A 591 0.12 -17.42 -18.32
N HIS A 592 0.17 -18.51 -17.54
CA HIS A 592 -0.92 -19.47 -17.45
C HIS A 592 -2.18 -18.81 -16.91
N LEU A 593 -2.06 -17.99 -15.86
CA LEU A 593 -3.18 -17.22 -15.31
C LEU A 593 -3.83 -16.33 -16.37
N TYR A 594 -3.06 -15.53 -17.10
CA TYR A 594 -3.59 -14.63 -18.12
C TYR A 594 -4.26 -15.39 -19.28
N LYS A 595 -3.71 -16.52 -19.71
CA LYS A 595 -4.33 -17.38 -20.72
C LYS A 595 -5.67 -17.95 -20.22
N MET A 596 -5.76 -18.35 -18.96
CA MET A 596 -7.00 -18.86 -18.37
C MET A 596 -8.08 -17.77 -18.33
N ILE A 597 -7.73 -16.54 -17.91
CA ILE A 597 -8.67 -15.42 -17.88
C ILE A 597 -9.15 -15.07 -19.30
N ASP A 598 -8.23 -14.98 -20.25
CA ASP A 598 -8.51 -14.70 -21.67
C ASP A 598 -9.47 -15.76 -22.25
N GLN A 599 -9.11 -17.03 -22.11
CA GLN A 599 -9.95 -18.14 -22.60
C GLN A 599 -11.34 -18.14 -21.97
N TYR A 600 -11.43 -17.83 -20.66
CA TYR A 600 -12.73 -17.78 -19.99
C TYR A 600 -13.64 -16.69 -20.56
N PHE A 601 -13.10 -15.53 -20.90
CA PHE A 601 -13.86 -14.49 -21.57
C PHE A 601 -14.18 -14.83 -23.02
N GLU A 602 -13.27 -15.46 -23.76
CA GLU A 602 -13.55 -15.94 -25.13
C GLU A 602 -14.70 -16.96 -25.17
N ASP A 603 -14.75 -17.85 -24.19
CA ASP A 603 -15.77 -18.91 -24.14
C ASP A 603 -17.15 -18.39 -23.70
N HIS A 604 -17.22 -17.24 -22.99
CA HIS A 604 -18.45 -16.81 -22.32
C HIS A 604 -18.93 -15.40 -22.67
N LEU A 605 -18.16 -14.60 -23.43
CA LEU A 605 -18.55 -13.29 -23.98
C LEU A 605 -18.63 -13.32 -25.49
#